data_8ee50e74ab6d37e93b686bd2b5b9ae60
#
_entry.id   8ee50e74ab6d37e93b686bd2b5b9ae60
#
_cell.length_a   1.000
_cell.length_b   1.000
_cell.length_c   1.000
_cell.angle_alpha   90.00
_cell.angle_beta   90.00
_cell.angle_gamma   90.00
#
_symmetry.space_group_name_H-M   'P 1'
#
loop_
_entity.id
_entity.type
_entity.pdbx_description
1 polymer ?
#
loop_
_entity_poly.entity_id
_entity_poly.type
_entity_poly.pdbx_seq_one_letter_code
_entity_poly.pdbx_strand_id
1 'polypeptide(L)'
;MFLEGSTLEVRLGREKLRLSLLGKKGERLLTSAAAWEPHEIDGVETYTLLMIWPGIRALWRDLSAAYRQEFGSALEETEKFIVRGMGGGYMPFDPRLSMLTAYRGAWDPCPEAAAELGDALGRAVPAAGAVAHLWQAVRDGEAYLPYVDFVTTLPGYVHWRLTGRRVVDRAAGAGIFPLDGEGQFDRALLRRFDELASGRLPKPLGELLPEVLPAGCAAGSLMRESLRMLDPSGDLREGIPFLTPEEE
;
A
#
# COMPACT_ATOMS: atom_id res chain seq x y z
N MET A 1 -24.05 7.21 12.93
CA MET A 1 -23.56 7.96 14.12
C MET A 1 -22.08 8.25 13.96
N PHE A 2 -21.65 9.46 14.29
CA PHE A 2 -20.24 9.85 14.27
C PHE A 2 -19.61 9.65 15.64
N LEU A 3 -18.45 8.98 15.70
CA LEU A 3 -17.67 8.81 16.93
C LEU A 3 -16.47 9.77 16.86
N GLU A 4 -16.53 10.85 17.62
CA GLU A 4 -15.47 11.85 17.69
C GLU A 4 -14.13 11.24 18.07
N GLY A 5 -13.07 11.55 17.33
CA GLY A 5 -11.74 10.99 17.53
C GLY A 5 -11.55 9.55 17.03
N SER A 6 -12.57 8.94 16.40
CA SER A 6 -12.48 7.56 15.94
C SER A 6 -11.65 7.41 14.66
N THR A 7 -11.02 6.25 14.51
CA THR A 7 -10.20 5.89 13.35
C THR A 7 -10.63 4.54 12.81
N LEU A 8 -10.89 4.45 11.50
CA LEU A 8 -10.93 3.18 10.79
C LEU A 8 -9.52 2.79 10.34
N GLU A 9 -9.03 1.65 10.81
CA GLU A 9 -7.73 1.11 10.44
C GLU A 9 -7.89 -0.17 9.61
N VAL A 10 -7.39 -0.16 8.37
CA VAL A 10 -7.15 -1.38 7.59
C VAL A 10 -5.71 -1.82 7.82
N ARG A 11 -5.51 -3.05 8.31
CA ARG A 11 -4.19 -3.65 8.45
C ARG A 11 -4.06 -4.87 7.55
N LEU A 12 -3.07 -4.82 6.66
CA LEU A 12 -2.78 -5.82 5.64
C LEU A 12 -1.56 -6.64 6.08
N GLY A 13 -1.78 -7.81 6.64
CA GLY A 13 -0.71 -8.75 7.01
C GLY A 13 -0.54 -9.86 5.98
N ARG A 14 0.48 -10.72 6.17
CA ARG A 14 0.73 -11.86 5.27
C ARG A 14 -0.41 -12.88 5.31
N GLU A 15 -0.91 -13.22 6.48
CA GLU A 15 -1.91 -14.30 6.64
C GLU A 15 -3.27 -13.78 7.10
N LYS A 16 -3.35 -12.49 7.45
CA LYS A 16 -4.55 -11.88 8.02
C LYS A 16 -4.77 -10.48 7.49
N LEU A 17 -6.01 -10.26 7.08
CA LEU A 17 -6.60 -8.93 6.96
C LEU A 17 -7.29 -8.55 8.26
N ARG A 18 -7.23 -7.29 8.63
CA ARG A 18 -7.97 -6.75 9.77
C ARG A 18 -8.52 -5.38 9.45
N LEU A 19 -9.77 -5.14 9.84
CA LEU A 19 -10.39 -3.84 9.88
C LEU A 19 -10.79 -3.55 11.32
N SER A 20 -10.32 -2.44 11.87
CA SER A 20 -10.60 -2.05 13.26
C SER A 20 -11.19 -0.66 13.32
N LEU A 21 -12.19 -0.48 14.19
CA LEU A 21 -12.61 0.82 14.65
C LEU A 21 -11.87 1.12 15.96
N LEU A 22 -11.06 2.17 15.93
CA LEU A 22 -10.30 2.64 17.09
C LEU A 22 -10.97 3.87 17.67
N GLY A 23 -10.96 3.99 18.98
CA GLY A 23 -11.39 5.20 19.67
C GLY A 23 -10.31 6.28 19.71
N LYS A 24 -10.63 7.40 20.35
CA LYS A 24 -9.77 8.61 20.42
C LYS A 24 -8.37 8.37 21.00
N LYS A 25 -8.23 7.41 21.90
CA LYS A 25 -6.96 7.04 22.54
C LYS A 25 -6.26 5.88 21.85
N GLY A 26 -6.74 5.45 20.67
CA GLY A 26 -6.23 4.29 19.94
C GLY A 26 -6.71 2.94 20.48
N GLU A 27 -7.60 2.92 21.48
CA GLU A 27 -8.22 1.68 21.96
C GLU A 27 -9.09 1.04 20.88
N ARG A 28 -9.05 -0.28 20.77
CA ARG A 28 -9.89 -1.02 19.81
C ARG A 28 -11.31 -1.15 20.35
N LEU A 29 -12.25 -0.46 19.70
CA LEU A 29 -13.68 -0.55 19.99
C LEU A 29 -14.28 -1.80 19.35
N LEU A 30 -14.01 -2.01 18.06
CA LEU A 30 -14.46 -3.16 17.29
C LEU A 30 -13.35 -3.63 16.36
N THR A 31 -13.36 -4.91 16.03
CA THR A 31 -12.42 -5.48 15.07
C THR A 31 -13.07 -6.62 14.30
N SER A 32 -12.95 -6.59 12.98
CA SER A 32 -13.18 -7.72 12.11
C SER A 32 -11.84 -8.20 11.56
N ALA A 33 -11.64 -9.51 11.49
CA ALA A 33 -10.43 -10.11 10.96
C ALA A 33 -10.77 -11.36 10.13
N ALA A 34 -10.09 -11.51 9.01
CA ALA A 34 -10.18 -12.69 8.16
C ALA A 34 -8.78 -13.22 7.84
N ALA A 35 -8.63 -14.53 7.86
CA ALA A 35 -7.49 -15.15 7.22
C ALA A 35 -7.64 -15.02 5.71
N TRP A 36 -6.53 -14.82 5.02
CA TRP A 36 -6.41 -15.02 3.60
C TRP A 36 -5.20 -15.90 3.32
N GLU A 37 -5.33 -16.75 2.34
CA GLU A 37 -4.24 -17.64 1.96
C GLU A 37 -3.66 -17.15 0.63
N PRO A 38 -2.33 -17.05 0.53
CA PRO A 38 -1.68 -16.73 -0.73
C PRO A 38 -1.91 -17.88 -1.73
N HIS A 39 -1.90 -17.55 -3.00
CA HIS A 39 -1.83 -18.52 -4.08
C HIS A 39 -0.43 -18.55 -4.66
N GLU A 40 -0.06 -19.67 -5.25
CA GLU A 40 1.15 -19.77 -6.04
C GLU A 40 0.81 -19.49 -7.52
N ILE A 41 1.48 -18.49 -8.10
CA ILE A 41 1.41 -18.16 -9.52
C ILE A 41 2.84 -18.14 -10.05
N ASP A 42 3.16 -19.04 -10.99
CA ASP A 42 4.49 -19.17 -11.60
C ASP A 42 5.64 -19.28 -10.56
N GLY A 43 5.40 -20.03 -9.49
CA GLY A 43 6.37 -20.22 -8.40
C GLY A 43 6.43 -19.06 -7.39
N VAL A 44 5.53 -18.08 -7.50
CA VAL A 44 5.44 -16.92 -6.61
C VAL A 44 4.24 -17.02 -5.69
N GLU A 45 4.49 -17.00 -4.39
CA GLU A 45 3.43 -16.86 -3.39
C GLU A 45 2.87 -15.43 -3.42
N THR A 46 1.64 -15.28 -3.83
CA THR A 46 1.04 -13.98 -4.14
C THR A 46 -0.43 -13.88 -3.74
N TYR A 47 -0.96 -12.64 -3.70
CA TYR A 47 -2.38 -12.34 -3.60
C TYR A 47 -2.84 -11.64 -4.88
N THR A 48 -3.93 -12.11 -5.46
CA THR A 48 -4.50 -11.45 -6.63
C THR A 48 -5.35 -10.24 -6.22
N LEU A 49 -5.46 -9.25 -7.10
CA LEU A 49 -6.36 -8.10 -6.89
C LEU A 49 -7.82 -8.54 -6.70
N LEU A 50 -8.21 -9.69 -7.28
CA LEU A 50 -9.54 -10.28 -7.13
C LEU A 50 -9.81 -10.80 -5.71
N MET A 51 -8.78 -11.05 -4.91
CA MET A 51 -8.93 -11.52 -3.52
C MET A 51 -8.94 -10.36 -2.53
N ILE A 52 -8.16 -9.30 -2.82
CA ILE A 52 -7.95 -8.17 -1.89
C ILE A 52 -9.27 -7.48 -1.57
N TRP A 53 -10.01 -7.05 -2.60
CA TRP A 53 -11.25 -6.27 -2.41
C TRP A 53 -12.40 -7.07 -1.81
N PRO A 54 -12.71 -8.29 -2.22
CA PRO A 54 -13.69 -9.13 -1.54
C PRO A 54 -13.34 -9.37 -0.06
N GLY A 55 -12.06 -9.55 0.26
CA GLY A 55 -11.59 -9.70 1.65
C GLY A 55 -11.87 -8.45 2.49
N ILE A 56 -11.46 -7.27 2.01
CA ILE A 56 -11.69 -5.99 2.71
C ILE A 56 -13.20 -5.71 2.85
N ARG A 57 -13.99 -5.99 1.83
CA ARG A 57 -15.45 -5.84 1.85
C ARG A 57 -16.12 -6.76 2.87
N ALA A 58 -15.66 -8.00 2.99
CA ALA A 58 -16.17 -8.92 4.01
C ALA A 58 -15.89 -8.39 5.42
N LEU A 59 -14.69 -7.87 5.66
CA LEU A 59 -14.34 -7.24 6.94
C LEU A 59 -15.21 -6.03 7.25
N TRP A 60 -15.49 -5.18 6.25
CA TRP A 60 -16.38 -4.03 6.42
C TRP A 60 -17.80 -4.47 6.80
N ARG A 61 -18.36 -5.42 6.07
CA ARG A 61 -19.70 -5.98 6.36
C ARG A 61 -19.80 -6.49 7.79
N ASP A 62 -18.81 -7.26 8.24
CA ASP A 62 -18.81 -7.87 9.56
C ASP A 62 -18.61 -6.82 10.67
N LEU A 63 -17.71 -5.83 10.45
CA LEU A 63 -17.51 -4.70 11.36
C LEU A 63 -18.78 -3.83 11.46
N SER A 64 -19.40 -3.50 10.33
CA SER A 64 -20.62 -2.69 10.26
C SER A 64 -21.79 -3.39 10.95
N ALA A 65 -21.92 -4.71 10.82
CA ALA A 65 -22.93 -5.49 11.53
C ALA A 65 -22.69 -5.48 13.06
N ALA A 66 -21.45 -5.70 13.50
CA ALA A 66 -21.08 -5.63 14.90
C ALA A 66 -21.32 -4.23 15.49
N TYR A 67 -21.01 -3.18 14.72
CA TYR A 67 -21.26 -1.80 15.14
C TYR A 67 -22.75 -1.52 15.35
N ARG A 68 -23.62 -1.96 14.42
CA ARG A 68 -25.07 -1.81 14.58
C ARG A 68 -25.60 -2.56 15.80
N GLN A 69 -25.08 -3.74 16.08
CA GLN A 69 -25.47 -4.53 17.25
C GLN A 69 -25.08 -3.84 18.55
N GLU A 70 -23.87 -3.26 18.62
CA GLU A 70 -23.34 -2.62 19.84
C GLU A 70 -23.93 -1.23 20.07
N PHE A 71 -24.06 -0.41 19.01
CA PHE A 71 -24.42 1.01 19.12
C PHE A 71 -25.84 1.35 18.61
N GLY A 72 -26.58 0.38 18.06
CA GLY A 72 -27.96 0.55 17.62
C GLY A 72 -28.14 1.44 16.37
N SER A 73 -27.06 1.78 15.67
CA SER A 73 -27.09 2.67 14.47
C SER A 73 -26.04 2.25 13.45
N ALA A 74 -26.13 2.74 12.23
CA ALA A 74 -25.09 2.54 11.23
C ALA A 74 -23.83 3.37 11.57
N LEU A 75 -22.64 2.86 11.21
CA LEU A 75 -21.40 3.61 11.19
C LEU A 75 -21.32 4.40 9.88
N GLU A 76 -21.69 5.67 9.93
CA GLU A 76 -21.77 6.52 8.73
C GLU A 76 -20.45 7.22 8.43
N GLU A 77 -19.73 7.63 9.46
CA GLU A 77 -18.46 8.35 9.33
C GLU A 77 -17.57 8.14 10.57
N THR A 78 -16.27 8.32 10.37
CA THR A 78 -15.25 8.38 11.41
C THR A 78 -14.41 9.61 11.19
N GLU A 79 -13.61 10.02 12.18
CA GLU A 79 -12.75 11.19 12.03
C GLU A 79 -11.67 10.99 10.97
N LYS A 80 -11.10 9.79 10.89
CA LYS A 80 -10.06 9.47 9.92
C LYS A 80 -10.02 7.99 9.53
N PHE A 81 -9.37 7.75 8.42
CA PHE A 81 -9.07 6.41 7.89
C PHE A 81 -7.55 6.25 7.74
N ILE A 82 -7.00 5.09 8.12
CA ILE A 82 -5.60 4.75 7.91
C ILE A 82 -5.46 3.37 7.29
N VAL A 83 -4.41 3.18 6.47
CA VAL A 83 -4.04 1.88 5.89
C VAL A 83 -2.63 1.55 6.35
N ARG A 84 -2.48 0.39 6.99
CA ARG A 84 -1.20 -0.14 7.44
C ARG A 84 -0.93 -1.48 6.79
N GLY A 85 0.33 -1.85 6.63
CA GLY A 85 0.71 -3.15 6.15
C GLY A 85 2.16 -3.46 6.41
N MET A 86 2.63 -4.55 5.85
CA MET A 86 4.05 -4.90 5.89
C MET A 86 4.83 -3.93 5.02
N GLY A 87 5.96 -3.45 5.52
CA GLY A 87 6.91 -2.69 4.72
C GLY A 87 7.48 -3.55 3.59
N GLY A 88 7.67 -2.97 2.42
CA GLY A 88 8.17 -3.66 1.25
C GLY A 88 7.06 -4.28 0.38
N GLY A 89 7.51 -5.09 -0.59
CA GLY A 89 6.66 -5.67 -1.64
C GLY A 89 6.67 -4.86 -2.93
N TYR A 90 6.22 -5.50 -4.02
CA TYR A 90 6.31 -4.96 -5.37
C TYR A 90 5.02 -5.17 -6.15
N MET A 91 4.42 -4.09 -6.58
CA MET A 91 3.21 -4.06 -7.41
C MET A 91 3.40 -3.02 -8.54
N PRO A 92 3.83 -3.44 -9.73
CA PRO A 92 3.92 -2.56 -10.90
C PRO A 92 2.58 -2.51 -11.64
N PHE A 93 2.19 -1.30 -12.03
CA PHE A 93 0.95 -1.04 -12.77
C PHE A 93 1.24 -0.34 -14.09
N ASP A 94 0.40 -0.64 -15.10
CA ASP A 94 0.33 0.12 -16.34
C ASP A 94 -0.56 1.37 -16.19
N PRO A 95 -0.62 2.27 -17.20
CA PRO A 95 -1.52 3.43 -17.18
C PRO A 95 -3.01 3.10 -17.12
N ARG A 96 -3.41 1.85 -17.43
CA ARG A 96 -4.79 1.37 -17.36
C ARG A 96 -5.12 0.73 -16.01
N LEU A 97 -4.20 0.83 -15.05
CA LEU A 97 -4.32 0.27 -13.71
C LEU A 97 -4.31 -1.27 -13.66
N SER A 98 -3.77 -1.92 -14.69
CA SER A 98 -3.54 -3.36 -14.70
C SER A 98 -2.21 -3.66 -14.02
N MET A 99 -2.20 -4.63 -13.13
CA MET A 99 -0.97 -5.14 -12.53
C MET A 99 -0.18 -5.95 -13.57
N LEU A 100 1.07 -5.61 -13.77
CA LEU A 100 1.90 -6.12 -14.88
C LEU A 100 2.56 -7.47 -14.61
N THR A 101 2.68 -7.86 -13.34
CA THR A 101 3.19 -9.16 -12.90
C THR A 101 2.53 -9.56 -11.58
N ALA A 102 2.76 -10.79 -11.13
CA ALA A 102 2.31 -11.23 -9.81
C ALA A 102 2.84 -10.30 -8.71
N TYR A 103 2.00 -9.99 -7.72
CA TYR A 103 2.42 -9.24 -6.54
C TYR A 103 3.54 -9.99 -5.80
N ARG A 104 4.65 -9.32 -5.56
CA ARG A 104 5.73 -9.80 -4.71
C ARG A 104 5.55 -9.22 -3.32
N GLY A 105 5.29 -10.08 -2.33
CA GLY A 105 5.11 -9.64 -0.96
C GLY A 105 6.44 -9.34 -0.25
N ALA A 106 6.37 -8.71 0.92
CA ALA A 106 7.56 -8.50 1.75
C ALA A 106 8.23 -9.81 2.23
N TRP A 107 7.56 -10.94 2.07
CA TRP A 107 8.06 -12.29 2.36
C TRP A 107 8.81 -12.96 1.20
N ASP A 108 8.88 -12.31 0.05
CA ASP A 108 9.57 -12.77 -1.16
C ASP A 108 10.71 -11.78 -1.49
N PRO A 109 11.80 -11.75 -0.70
CA PRO A 109 12.90 -10.83 -0.93
C PRO A 109 13.76 -11.24 -2.12
N CYS A 110 14.42 -10.27 -2.75
CA CYS A 110 15.42 -10.48 -3.80
C CYS A 110 16.81 -9.98 -3.34
N PRO A 111 17.49 -10.71 -2.44
CA PRO A 111 18.71 -10.24 -1.78
C PRO A 111 19.87 -10.00 -2.75
N GLU A 112 20.01 -10.78 -3.82
CA GLU A 112 21.07 -10.62 -4.80
C GLU A 112 20.92 -9.31 -5.58
N ALA A 113 19.71 -9.03 -6.08
CA ALA A 113 19.42 -7.78 -6.78
C ALA A 113 19.56 -6.55 -5.87
N ALA A 114 19.14 -6.69 -4.61
CA ALA A 114 19.29 -5.63 -3.61
C ALA A 114 20.77 -5.34 -3.28
N ALA A 115 21.60 -6.38 -3.15
CA ALA A 115 23.03 -6.24 -2.87
C ALA A 115 23.75 -5.58 -4.07
N GLU A 116 23.52 -6.09 -5.28
CA GLU A 116 24.10 -5.54 -6.52
C GLU A 116 23.74 -4.06 -6.68
N LEU A 117 22.46 -3.73 -6.54
CA LEU A 117 22.01 -2.34 -6.62
C LEU A 117 22.59 -1.50 -5.49
N GLY A 118 22.65 -2.02 -4.28
CA GLY A 118 23.22 -1.36 -3.11
C GLY A 118 24.69 -1.00 -3.31
N ASP A 119 25.48 -1.93 -3.84
CA ASP A 119 26.88 -1.70 -4.18
C ASP A 119 27.03 -0.61 -5.26
N ALA A 120 26.22 -0.67 -6.30
CA ALA A 120 26.24 0.33 -7.38
C ALA A 120 25.80 1.73 -6.93
N LEU A 121 24.92 1.81 -5.94
CA LEU A 121 24.44 3.08 -5.35
C LEU A 121 25.31 3.57 -4.18
N GLY A 122 26.18 2.72 -3.61
CA GLY A 122 26.93 3.03 -2.39
C GLY A 122 26.03 3.14 -1.15
N ARG A 123 24.82 2.57 -1.18
CA ARG A 123 23.82 2.62 -0.11
C ARG A 123 22.96 1.35 -0.10
N ALA A 124 22.74 0.80 1.10
CA ALA A 124 21.91 -0.39 1.24
C ALA A 124 20.47 -0.16 0.68
N VAL A 125 19.99 -1.13 -0.09
CA VAL A 125 18.63 -1.16 -0.64
C VAL A 125 17.85 -2.28 0.05
N PRO A 126 16.60 -2.05 0.50
CA PRO A 126 15.79 -3.10 1.12
C PRO A 126 15.55 -4.28 0.17
N ALA A 127 15.93 -5.50 0.58
CA ALA A 127 15.81 -6.69 -0.27
C ALA A 127 14.36 -7.06 -0.63
N ALA A 128 13.42 -6.75 0.25
CA ALA A 128 11.98 -6.90 -0.02
C ALA A 128 11.35 -5.61 -0.58
N GLY A 129 12.16 -4.61 -0.91
CA GLY A 129 11.71 -3.32 -1.41
C GLY A 129 11.29 -3.35 -2.87
N ALA A 130 10.33 -2.51 -3.22
CA ALA A 130 9.81 -2.45 -4.59
C ALA A 130 10.89 -2.13 -5.63
N VAL A 131 11.89 -1.31 -5.28
CA VAL A 131 12.96 -0.96 -6.22
C VAL A 131 13.97 -2.09 -6.39
N ALA A 132 14.22 -2.93 -5.38
CA ALA A 132 15.05 -4.13 -5.56
C ALA A 132 14.41 -5.12 -6.56
N HIS A 133 13.09 -5.34 -6.46
CA HIS A 133 12.36 -6.16 -7.44
C HIS A 133 12.33 -5.54 -8.83
N LEU A 134 12.16 -4.21 -8.91
CA LEU A 134 12.23 -3.50 -10.20
C LEU A 134 13.62 -3.62 -10.81
N TRP A 135 14.69 -3.54 -10.01
CA TRP A 135 16.06 -3.75 -10.46
C TRP A 135 16.29 -5.17 -10.96
N GLN A 136 15.77 -6.17 -10.25
CA GLN A 136 15.80 -7.55 -10.73
C GLN A 136 15.14 -7.68 -12.11
N ALA A 137 13.94 -7.11 -12.27
CA ALA A 137 13.24 -7.11 -13.56
C ALA A 137 14.05 -6.42 -14.67
N VAL A 138 14.69 -5.27 -14.36
CA VAL A 138 15.58 -4.55 -15.29
C VAL A 138 16.76 -5.43 -15.71
N ARG A 139 17.39 -6.10 -14.76
CA ARG A 139 18.52 -7.00 -15.01
C ARG A 139 18.11 -8.20 -15.88
N ASP A 140 16.97 -8.79 -15.55
CA ASP A 140 16.45 -9.99 -16.22
C ASP A 140 15.82 -9.66 -17.60
N GLY A 141 15.62 -8.38 -17.91
CA GLY A 141 15.08 -7.92 -19.19
C GLY A 141 13.58 -8.21 -19.37
N GLU A 142 12.82 -8.10 -18.28
CA GLU A 142 11.40 -8.40 -18.27
C GLU A 142 10.60 -7.60 -19.31
N ALA A 143 9.75 -8.28 -20.06
CA ALA A 143 9.03 -7.71 -21.21
C ALA A 143 7.99 -6.65 -20.82
N TYR A 144 7.56 -6.60 -19.56
CA TYR A 144 6.57 -5.63 -19.09
C TYR A 144 7.17 -4.25 -18.72
N LEU A 145 8.49 -4.13 -18.58
CA LEU A 145 9.16 -2.89 -18.15
C LEU A 145 8.75 -1.63 -18.92
N PRO A 146 8.63 -1.67 -20.26
CA PRO A 146 8.22 -0.48 -21.04
C PRO A 146 6.80 0.02 -20.74
N TYR A 147 5.99 -0.78 -20.03
CA TYR A 147 4.60 -0.45 -19.72
C TYR A 147 4.40 0.01 -18.28
N VAL A 148 5.45 0.04 -17.47
CA VAL A 148 5.36 0.44 -16.05
C VAL A 148 5.03 1.94 -15.95
N ASP A 149 3.91 2.27 -15.33
CA ASP A 149 3.48 3.66 -15.04
C ASP A 149 3.60 4.01 -13.56
N PHE A 150 3.45 3.01 -12.70
CA PHE A 150 3.47 3.21 -11.25
C PHE A 150 3.93 1.94 -10.53
N VAL A 151 4.74 2.12 -9.50
CA VAL A 151 5.23 1.04 -8.63
C VAL A 151 4.88 1.36 -7.19
N THR A 152 4.30 0.41 -6.49
CA THR A 152 3.89 0.60 -5.09
C THR A 152 3.94 -0.72 -4.30
N THR A 153 3.53 -0.65 -3.03
CA THR A 153 3.33 -1.78 -2.12
C THR A 153 1.84 -2.10 -1.98
N LEU A 154 1.48 -3.22 -1.34
CA LEU A 154 0.08 -3.55 -1.11
C LEU A 154 -0.68 -2.49 -0.28
N PRO A 155 -0.15 -1.94 0.84
CA PRO A 155 -0.81 -0.84 1.53
C PRO A 155 -0.94 0.41 0.67
N GLY A 156 0.10 0.77 -0.08
CA GLY A 156 0.08 1.90 -1.00
C GLY A 156 -0.96 1.72 -2.12
N TYR A 157 -1.12 0.50 -2.64
CA TYR A 157 -2.18 0.18 -3.60
C TYR A 157 -3.58 0.36 -3.01
N VAL A 158 -3.84 -0.19 -1.82
CA VAL A 158 -5.16 -0.06 -1.16
C VAL A 158 -5.46 1.41 -0.86
N HIS A 159 -4.48 2.15 -0.32
CA HIS A 159 -4.60 3.59 -0.09
C HIS A 159 -4.94 4.35 -1.39
N TRP A 160 -4.16 4.14 -2.44
CA TRP A 160 -4.39 4.77 -3.74
C TRP A 160 -5.79 4.49 -4.29
N ARG A 161 -6.24 3.24 -4.22
CA ARG A 161 -7.58 2.85 -4.71
C ARG A 161 -8.72 3.47 -3.89
N LEU A 162 -8.50 3.79 -2.62
CA LEU A 162 -9.50 4.42 -1.76
C LEU A 162 -9.54 5.95 -1.91
N THR A 163 -8.38 6.57 -2.19
CA THR A 163 -8.24 8.04 -2.17
C THR A 163 -7.91 8.68 -3.51
N GLY A 164 -7.49 7.89 -4.52
CA GLY A 164 -6.94 8.39 -5.78
C GLY A 164 -5.50 8.94 -5.66
N ARG A 165 -4.92 9.04 -4.46
CA ARG A 165 -3.57 9.57 -4.25
C ARG A 165 -2.51 8.47 -4.17
N ARG A 166 -1.43 8.64 -4.93
CA ARG A 166 -0.26 7.74 -4.95
C ARG A 166 0.74 8.20 -3.89
N VAL A 167 0.46 7.93 -2.63
CA VAL A 167 1.29 8.35 -1.49
C VAL A 167 1.55 7.19 -0.53
N VAL A 168 2.63 7.29 0.22
CA VAL A 168 3.00 6.39 1.33
C VAL A 168 3.55 7.21 2.50
N ASP A 169 3.56 6.64 3.69
CA ASP A 169 4.29 7.22 4.82
C ASP A 169 5.80 6.95 4.72
N ARG A 170 6.58 7.60 5.60
CA ARG A 170 8.05 7.46 5.61
C ARG A 170 8.52 6.03 5.87
N ALA A 171 7.85 5.30 6.74
CA ALA A 171 8.25 3.93 7.05
C ALA A 171 8.04 3.01 5.83
N ALA A 172 6.90 3.13 5.16
CA ALA A 172 6.65 2.43 3.90
C ALA A 172 7.60 2.89 2.79
N GLY A 173 7.88 4.19 2.69
CA GLY A 173 8.83 4.76 1.74
C GLY A 173 10.24 4.20 1.92
N ALA A 174 10.73 4.14 3.17
CA ALA A 174 12.02 3.52 3.49
C ALA A 174 12.08 2.03 3.13
N GLY A 175 10.95 1.33 3.15
CA GLY A 175 10.81 -0.04 2.67
C GLY A 175 10.82 -0.17 1.14
N ILE A 176 10.59 0.90 0.40
CA ILE A 176 10.60 0.94 -1.07
C ILE A 176 12.01 1.25 -1.59
N PHE A 177 12.60 2.35 -1.12
CA PHE A 177 13.90 2.85 -1.56
C PHE A 177 14.52 3.77 -0.48
N PRO A 178 15.85 3.95 -0.44
CA PRO A 178 16.51 4.82 0.54
C PRO A 178 15.96 6.25 0.53
N LEU A 179 15.72 6.77 1.74
CA LEU A 179 15.31 8.15 1.96
C LEU A 179 16.50 9.04 2.32
N ASP A 180 16.38 10.32 2.00
CA ASP A 180 17.28 11.40 2.42
C ASP A 180 17.01 11.86 3.87
N GLY A 181 17.74 12.88 4.32
CA GLY A 181 17.58 13.46 5.66
C GLY A 181 16.24 14.17 5.90
N GLU A 182 15.50 14.49 4.86
CA GLU A 182 14.16 15.10 4.91
C GLU A 182 13.05 14.05 4.87
N GLY A 183 13.41 12.77 4.68
CA GLY A 183 12.47 11.66 4.59
C GLY A 183 11.79 11.55 3.24
N GLN A 184 12.42 12.06 2.18
CA GLN A 184 12.01 11.88 0.79
C GLN A 184 12.93 10.86 0.11
N PHE A 185 12.52 10.28 -1.01
CA PHE A 185 13.44 9.43 -1.79
C PHE A 185 14.69 10.23 -2.19
N ASP A 186 15.86 9.67 -1.92
CA ASP A 186 17.15 10.33 -2.19
C ASP A 186 17.31 10.59 -3.69
N ARG A 187 17.27 11.88 -4.08
CA ARG A 187 17.31 12.31 -5.49
C ARG A 187 18.61 11.96 -6.19
N ALA A 188 19.71 11.86 -5.46
CA ALA A 188 20.99 11.47 -6.07
C ALA A 188 20.98 9.97 -6.41
N LEU A 189 20.44 9.15 -5.51
CA LEU A 189 20.27 7.72 -5.74
C LEU A 189 19.25 7.42 -6.82
N LEU A 190 18.13 8.18 -6.90
CA LEU A 190 17.16 8.05 -8.00
C LEU A 190 17.81 8.27 -9.36
N ARG A 191 18.56 9.37 -9.51
CA ARG A 191 19.30 9.64 -10.77
C ARG A 191 20.31 8.55 -11.09
N ARG A 192 21.02 8.07 -10.07
CA ARG A 192 21.99 6.99 -10.26
C ARG A 192 21.33 5.69 -10.71
N PHE A 193 20.17 5.38 -10.17
CA PHE A 193 19.36 4.24 -10.64
C PHE A 193 18.97 4.41 -12.11
N ASP A 194 18.49 5.59 -12.51
CA ASP A 194 18.08 5.88 -13.90
C ASP A 194 19.26 5.69 -14.89
N GLU A 195 20.47 6.12 -14.50
CA GLU A 195 21.69 5.87 -15.27
C GLU A 195 21.98 4.37 -15.42
N LEU A 196 21.85 3.60 -14.35
CA LEU A 196 22.06 2.15 -14.34
C LEU A 196 20.99 1.42 -15.17
N ALA A 197 19.75 1.83 -15.09
CA ALA A 197 18.64 1.25 -15.83
C ALA A 197 18.74 1.53 -17.35
N SER A 198 19.56 2.51 -17.76
CA SER A 198 19.92 2.77 -19.19
C SER A 198 18.73 2.86 -20.14
N GLY A 199 17.64 3.55 -19.74
CA GLY A 199 16.46 3.74 -20.57
C GLY A 199 15.56 2.50 -20.73
N ARG A 200 15.74 1.46 -19.91
CA ARG A 200 14.85 0.28 -19.91
C ARG A 200 13.48 0.55 -19.31
N LEU A 201 13.33 1.66 -18.58
CA LEU A 201 12.06 2.12 -18.03
C LEU A 201 11.49 3.27 -18.88
N PRO A 202 10.16 3.41 -18.95
CA PRO A 202 9.51 4.45 -19.75
C PRO A 202 9.63 5.85 -19.14
N LYS A 203 9.95 5.95 -17.84
CA LYS A 203 10.06 7.18 -17.08
C LYS A 203 11.18 7.07 -16.04
N PRO A 204 11.71 8.19 -15.54
CA PRO A 204 12.61 8.20 -14.38
C PRO A 204 11.98 7.52 -13.17
N LEU A 205 12.80 6.84 -12.36
CA LEU A 205 12.33 6.10 -11.20
C LEU A 205 11.47 6.96 -10.26
N GLY A 206 11.87 8.22 -10.03
CA GLY A 206 11.12 9.12 -9.16
C GLY A 206 9.67 9.42 -9.61
N GLU A 207 9.36 9.27 -10.91
CA GLU A 207 8.01 9.41 -11.44
C GLU A 207 7.19 8.12 -11.37
N LEU A 208 7.86 6.99 -11.16
CA LEU A 208 7.21 5.68 -11.00
C LEU A 208 6.85 5.39 -9.54
N LEU A 209 7.47 6.06 -8.57
CA LEU A 209 7.27 5.84 -7.14
C LEU A 209 6.17 6.74 -6.56
N PRO A 210 5.56 6.33 -5.42
CA PRO A 210 4.62 7.19 -4.69
C PRO A 210 5.33 8.39 -4.05
N GLU A 211 4.58 9.44 -3.78
CA GLU A 211 5.02 10.55 -2.91
C GLU A 211 5.17 10.06 -1.48
N VAL A 212 6.25 10.43 -0.80
CA VAL A 212 6.45 10.12 0.63
C VAL A 212 5.94 11.26 1.49
N LEU A 213 5.03 10.98 2.41
CA LEU A 213 4.48 11.95 3.34
C LEU A 213 4.97 11.69 4.78
N PRO A 214 5.15 12.74 5.59
CA PRO A 214 5.36 12.58 7.03
C PRO A 214 4.22 11.82 7.72
N ALA A 215 4.47 11.25 8.89
CA ALA A 215 3.45 10.61 9.71
C ALA A 215 2.34 11.60 10.12
N GLY A 216 1.10 11.12 10.22
CA GLY A 216 -0.06 11.90 10.60
C GLY A 216 -0.51 12.98 9.59
N CYS A 217 0.09 13.02 8.40
CA CYS A 217 -0.27 13.99 7.37
C CYS A 217 -1.50 13.59 6.57
N ALA A 218 -2.23 14.60 6.06
CA ALA A 218 -3.37 14.40 5.19
C ALA A 218 -2.93 13.71 3.87
N ALA A 219 -3.47 12.54 3.63
CA ALA A 219 -3.12 11.65 2.52
C ALA A 219 -4.26 11.47 1.50
N GLY A 220 -5.27 12.31 1.55
CA GLY A 220 -6.45 12.25 0.69
C GLY A 220 -7.74 12.05 1.48
N SER A 221 -8.80 11.70 0.80
CA SER A 221 -10.10 11.39 1.40
C SER A 221 -10.79 10.24 0.64
N LEU A 222 -11.69 9.55 1.33
CA LEU A 222 -12.46 8.45 0.76
C LEU A 222 -13.31 8.93 -0.42
N MET A 223 -13.06 8.38 -1.61
CA MET A 223 -13.76 8.75 -2.83
C MET A 223 -15.10 8.00 -2.94
N ARG A 224 -16.08 8.64 -3.57
CA ARG A 224 -17.38 8.04 -3.85
C ARG A 224 -17.32 6.72 -4.62
N GLU A 225 -16.43 6.64 -5.60
CA GLU A 225 -16.26 5.41 -6.38
C GLU A 225 -15.73 4.25 -5.54
N SER A 226 -14.81 4.57 -4.62
CA SER A 226 -14.18 3.61 -3.73
C SER A 226 -15.13 3.12 -2.63
N LEU A 227 -16.08 3.96 -2.22
CA LEU A 227 -17.16 3.56 -1.30
C LEU A 227 -17.92 2.34 -1.81
N ARG A 228 -18.27 2.31 -3.09
CA ARG A 228 -18.99 1.17 -3.69
C ARG A 228 -18.18 -0.13 -3.64
N MET A 229 -16.85 -0.02 -3.63
CA MET A 229 -15.97 -1.18 -3.50
C MET A 229 -15.85 -1.64 -2.04
N LEU A 230 -15.83 -0.70 -1.10
CA LEU A 230 -15.67 -0.98 0.33
C LEU A 230 -17.02 -1.31 0.99
N ASP A 231 -18.01 -0.46 0.80
CA ASP A 231 -19.31 -0.50 1.44
C ASP A 231 -20.46 -0.55 0.42
N PRO A 232 -20.86 -1.74 -0.06
CA PRO A 232 -22.02 -1.89 -0.93
C PRO A 232 -23.36 -1.54 -0.28
N SER A 233 -23.45 -1.52 1.07
CA SER A 233 -24.66 -1.13 1.80
C SER A 233 -24.91 0.38 1.74
N GLY A 234 -23.86 1.18 1.53
CA GLY A 234 -23.97 2.63 1.40
C GLY A 234 -24.15 3.36 2.73
N ASP A 235 -23.79 2.73 3.84
CA ASP A 235 -23.88 3.34 5.16
C ASP A 235 -22.77 4.39 5.38
N LEU A 236 -21.54 4.09 4.90
CA LEU A 236 -20.37 4.93 5.10
C LEU A 236 -20.41 6.14 4.14
N ARG A 237 -20.08 7.32 4.65
CA ARG A 237 -20.07 8.56 3.86
C ARG A 237 -18.77 8.76 3.10
N GLU A 238 -18.85 9.43 1.96
CA GLU A 238 -17.67 9.89 1.24
C GLU A 238 -16.97 11.04 1.98
N GLY A 239 -15.69 11.26 1.64
CA GLY A 239 -14.94 12.40 2.16
C GLY A 239 -14.25 12.17 3.51
N ILE A 240 -14.38 10.98 4.12
CA ILE A 240 -13.60 10.66 5.33
C ILE A 240 -12.11 10.86 5.03
N PRO A 241 -11.40 11.70 5.82
CA PRO A 241 -10.01 11.99 5.58
C PRO A 241 -9.13 10.75 5.82
N PHE A 242 -8.17 10.57 4.93
CA PHE A 242 -7.07 9.61 5.10
C PHE A 242 -5.86 10.34 5.65
N LEU A 243 -5.26 9.75 6.68
CA LEU A 243 -3.96 10.19 7.19
C LEU A 243 -2.92 9.11 6.98
N THR A 244 -1.66 9.52 6.83
CA THR A 244 -0.55 8.60 6.96
C THR A 244 -0.50 8.05 8.39
N PRO A 245 -0.16 6.75 8.58
CA PRO A 245 0.00 6.19 9.90
C PRO A 245 0.99 6.98 10.75
N GLU A 246 0.72 7.10 12.04
CA GLU A 246 1.69 7.57 13.02
C GLU A 246 2.76 6.49 13.24
N GLU A 247 3.99 6.89 13.57
CA GLU A 247 5.08 5.97 13.92
C GLU A 247 4.68 5.20 15.19
N GLU A 248 4.88 3.87 15.18
CA GLU A 248 4.60 2.99 16.34
C GLU A 248 5.73 3.05 17.36
#